data_6e0a51a8df43a99c2b1b8e95154fe9bc
#
_entry.id   6e0a51a8df43a99c2b1b8e95154fe9bc
#
_cell.length_a   1.000
_cell.length_b   1.000
_cell.length_c   1.000
_cell.angle_alpha   90.00
_cell.angle_beta   90.00
_cell.angle_gamma   90.00
#
_symmetry.space_group_name_H-M   'P 1'
#
loop_
_entity.id
_entity.type
_entity.pdbx_description
1 polymer ?
#
loop_
_entity_poly.entity_id
_entity_poly.type
_entity_poly.pdbx_seq_one_letter_code
_entity_poly.pdbx_strand_id
1 'polypeptide(L)'
;MPKTISRRRFVQIGLQAGALLTPAMRAVAGARAAPVRFKVGVPDWNLKLEAKIEAIALAKKLGFDGVQISLGHEGVTTASQHLPLADPKTQQAYLAEAKRAGISITSVCLEILHRNYLKVKTDPLGARWVAEAIPAAKALGVRVILLPFFGKGALETAAEMDYVGDLLREQAPAAEKAGIILGLEDTISAKDNVRIMERAKSPAVLTYYDVGNSTRNGFDVLSEIKWLGVDRICEVHLKDNPHYLGEGTIDFGAVVRLLAEIGFHDWAQLECDAPSKNIEADMTRNLAFIRGKIHDVSQG
;
A
#
# COMPACT_ATOMS: atom_id res chain seq x y z
N MET A 1 9.00 -55.87 -8.44
CA MET A 1 10.45 -56.01 -8.20
C MET A 1 11.11 -54.68 -8.51
N PRO A 2 11.66 -53.96 -7.55
CA PRO A 2 12.32 -52.68 -7.80
C PRO A 2 13.82 -52.91 -8.05
N LYS A 3 14.36 -52.19 -9.03
CA LYS A 3 15.80 -52.16 -9.31
C LYS A 3 16.45 -51.00 -8.51
N THR A 4 17.30 -51.41 -7.59
CA THR A 4 18.28 -50.60 -6.86
C THR A 4 19.35 -50.06 -7.79
N ILE A 5 19.69 -48.76 -7.69
CA ILE A 5 20.88 -48.16 -8.29
C ILE A 5 21.84 -47.76 -7.16
N SER A 6 23.05 -48.30 -7.29
CA SER A 6 24.17 -48.26 -6.36
C SER A 6 24.90 -46.91 -6.36
N ARG A 7 25.31 -46.50 -5.15
CA ARG A 7 26.29 -45.44 -4.89
C ARG A 7 27.71 -45.95 -5.17
N ARG A 8 28.56 -45.10 -5.74
CA ARG A 8 30.00 -44.86 -5.41
C ARG A 8 30.77 -44.34 -6.63
N ARG A 9 31.28 -43.13 -6.56
CA ARG A 9 32.64 -42.84 -7.04
C ARG A 9 33.27 -41.80 -6.09
N PHE A 10 34.38 -42.24 -5.50
CA PHE A 10 35.31 -41.50 -4.68
C PHE A 10 36.21 -40.63 -5.58
N VAL A 11 36.45 -39.39 -5.10
CA VAL A 11 37.36 -38.41 -5.67
C VAL A 11 38.77 -38.69 -5.18
N GLN A 12 39.73 -38.72 -6.07
CA GLN A 12 41.18 -38.73 -5.75
C GLN A 12 41.64 -37.29 -5.51
N ILE A 13 42.31 -37.09 -4.36
CA ILE A 13 42.95 -35.86 -3.96
C ILE A 13 44.35 -35.82 -4.55
N GLY A 14 44.67 -34.81 -5.34
CA GLY A 14 46.04 -34.46 -5.71
C GLY A 14 46.50 -33.24 -4.93
N LEU A 15 47.48 -33.43 -4.06
CA LEU A 15 48.23 -32.33 -3.45
C LEU A 15 49.20 -31.73 -4.45
N GLN A 16 49.16 -30.42 -4.68
CA GLN A 16 50.31 -29.65 -5.16
C GLN A 16 50.49 -28.39 -4.30
N ALA A 17 51.75 -28.18 -4.00
CA ALA A 17 52.24 -27.20 -3.02
C ALA A 17 52.32 -25.76 -3.60
N GLY A 18 52.08 -24.80 -2.74
CA GLY A 18 52.89 -23.61 -2.55
C GLY A 18 52.81 -22.50 -3.62
N ALA A 19 51.97 -21.47 -3.33
CA ALA A 19 52.35 -20.08 -3.64
C ALA A 19 51.71 -19.18 -2.59
N LEU A 20 52.52 -18.47 -1.83
CA LEU A 20 52.12 -17.38 -0.93
C LEU A 20 51.54 -16.23 -1.76
N LEU A 21 50.23 -16.12 -1.82
CA LEU A 21 49.52 -14.97 -2.35
C LEU A 21 49.17 -14.05 -1.19
N THR A 22 49.80 -12.88 -1.14
CA THR A 22 49.42 -11.74 -0.32
C THR A 22 47.91 -11.48 -0.43
N PRO A 23 47.20 -11.17 0.68
CA PRO A 23 45.80 -10.78 0.59
C PRO A 23 45.70 -9.40 -0.10
N ALA A 24 45.38 -9.40 -1.39
CA ALA A 24 44.90 -8.20 -2.03
C ALA A 24 43.63 -7.78 -1.30
N MET A 25 43.66 -6.65 -0.60
CA MET A 25 42.45 -5.97 -0.11
C MET A 25 41.55 -5.73 -1.34
N ARG A 26 40.55 -6.60 -1.54
CA ARG A 26 39.43 -6.28 -2.40
C ARG A 26 38.75 -5.08 -1.76
N ALA A 27 38.89 -3.92 -2.37
CA ALA A 27 38.03 -2.79 -2.12
C ALA A 27 36.60 -3.32 -2.24
N VAL A 28 35.85 -3.29 -1.15
CA VAL A 28 34.41 -3.52 -1.16
C VAL A 28 33.87 -2.35 -2.00
N ALA A 29 33.66 -2.61 -3.28
CA ALA A 29 32.91 -1.68 -4.13
C ALA A 29 31.59 -1.46 -3.39
N GLY A 30 31.33 -0.25 -2.94
CA GLY A 30 30.13 0.09 -2.19
C GLY A 30 28.92 -0.48 -2.93
N ALA A 31 28.13 -1.29 -2.28
CA ALA A 31 26.92 -1.84 -2.86
C ALA A 31 26.06 -0.64 -3.30
N ARG A 32 25.87 -0.52 -4.62
CA ARG A 32 25.03 0.55 -5.19
C ARG A 32 23.64 0.43 -4.57
N ALA A 33 23.09 1.54 -4.09
CA ALA A 33 21.75 1.56 -3.51
C ALA A 33 20.72 0.95 -4.48
N ALA A 34 19.76 0.21 -3.95
CA ALA A 34 18.69 -0.35 -4.77
C ALA A 34 17.86 0.78 -5.40
N PRO A 35 17.51 0.69 -6.70
CA PRO A 35 16.80 1.76 -7.37
C PRO A 35 15.38 1.90 -6.81
N VAL A 36 14.93 3.11 -6.53
CA VAL A 36 13.56 3.41 -6.18
C VAL A 36 12.67 3.17 -7.41
N ARG A 37 11.62 2.34 -7.25
CA ARG A 37 10.74 1.92 -8.35
C ARG A 37 9.28 2.35 -8.17
N PHE A 38 8.91 2.77 -6.96
CA PHE A 38 7.55 3.22 -6.69
C PHE A 38 7.29 4.64 -7.21
N LYS A 39 6.00 4.95 -7.42
CA LYS A 39 5.51 6.26 -7.83
C LYS A 39 4.80 6.94 -6.68
N VAL A 40 4.66 8.27 -6.77
CA VAL A 40 4.04 9.07 -5.71
C VAL A 40 2.67 9.55 -6.14
N GLY A 41 1.65 9.14 -5.40
CA GLY A 41 0.27 9.56 -5.57
C GLY A 41 -0.21 10.43 -4.39
N VAL A 42 -1.48 10.84 -4.47
CA VAL A 42 -2.17 11.59 -3.42
C VAL A 42 -3.62 11.13 -3.31
N PRO A 43 -4.17 10.96 -2.08
CA PRO A 43 -5.57 10.68 -1.91
C PRO A 43 -6.45 11.91 -2.17
N ASP A 44 -7.64 11.71 -2.73
CA ASP A 44 -8.58 12.77 -3.05
C ASP A 44 -9.10 13.51 -1.81
N TRP A 45 -9.21 12.82 -0.66
CA TRP A 45 -9.61 13.44 0.62
C TRP A 45 -8.56 14.40 1.17
N ASN A 46 -7.26 14.17 0.91
CA ASN A 46 -6.22 15.11 1.29
C ASN A 46 -6.22 16.37 0.40
N LEU A 47 -6.76 16.27 -0.80
CA LEU A 47 -7.02 17.41 -1.69
C LEU A 47 -8.34 18.14 -1.34
N LYS A 48 -9.10 17.68 -0.32
CA LYS A 48 -10.46 18.14 0.03
C LYS A 48 -11.46 18.01 -1.13
N LEU A 49 -11.23 17.01 -1.96
CA LEU A 49 -12.04 16.67 -3.14
C LEU A 49 -12.46 15.18 -3.11
N GLU A 50 -12.76 14.67 -1.90
CA GLU A 50 -13.21 13.31 -1.67
C GLU A 50 -14.39 12.95 -2.59
N ALA A 51 -14.26 11.84 -3.31
CA ALA A 51 -15.20 11.33 -4.30
C ALA A 51 -15.61 12.37 -5.37
N LYS A 52 -14.73 13.32 -5.67
CA LYS A 52 -14.96 14.34 -6.72
C LYS A 52 -13.96 14.17 -7.86
N ILE A 53 -14.46 14.21 -9.08
CA ILE A 53 -13.65 14.02 -10.29
C ILE A 53 -12.55 15.10 -10.45
N GLU A 54 -12.78 16.28 -9.90
CA GLU A 54 -11.83 17.41 -9.92
C GLU A 54 -10.51 17.10 -9.22
N ALA A 55 -10.47 16.13 -8.31
CA ALA A 55 -9.26 15.65 -7.66
C ALA A 55 -8.21 15.21 -8.67
N ILE A 56 -8.62 14.62 -9.79
CA ILE A 56 -7.75 14.16 -10.87
C ILE A 56 -6.96 15.32 -11.48
N ALA A 57 -7.67 16.40 -11.86
CA ALA A 57 -7.03 17.57 -12.45
C ALA A 57 -6.13 18.30 -11.45
N LEU A 58 -6.54 18.39 -10.17
CA LEU A 58 -5.74 19.03 -9.13
C LEU A 58 -4.48 18.23 -8.82
N ALA A 59 -4.56 16.91 -8.66
CA ALA A 59 -3.38 16.06 -8.46
C ALA A 59 -2.35 16.24 -9.59
N LYS A 60 -2.82 16.28 -10.83
CA LYS A 60 -1.96 16.55 -11.99
C LYS A 60 -1.32 17.93 -11.95
N LYS A 61 -2.11 18.98 -11.62
CA LYS A 61 -1.62 20.36 -11.48
C LYS A 61 -0.50 20.46 -10.45
N LEU A 62 -0.64 19.74 -9.32
CA LEU A 62 0.36 19.72 -8.25
C LEU A 62 1.59 18.87 -8.59
N GLY A 63 1.55 18.10 -9.66
CA GLY A 63 2.68 17.32 -10.17
C GLY A 63 2.76 15.90 -9.64
N PHE A 64 1.70 15.34 -9.04
CA PHE A 64 1.65 13.93 -8.64
C PHE A 64 1.67 12.98 -9.84
N ASP A 65 2.14 11.76 -9.64
CA ASP A 65 2.16 10.71 -10.65
C ASP A 65 0.80 10.00 -10.76
N GLY A 66 -0.01 10.08 -9.70
CA GLY A 66 -1.33 9.47 -9.63
C GLY A 66 -2.21 10.04 -8.53
N VAL A 67 -3.48 9.61 -8.51
CA VAL A 67 -4.47 9.99 -7.51
C VAL A 67 -5.22 8.76 -7.03
N GLN A 68 -5.33 8.59 -5.70
CA GLN A 68 -6.20 7.60 -5.07
C GLN A 68 -7.60 8.22 -4.92
N ILE A 69 -8.63 7.45 -5.27
CA ILE A 69 -10.01 7.96 -5.34
C ILE A 69 -10.88 7.24 -4.32
N SER A 70 -11.68 7.99 -3.56
CA SER A 70 -12.75 7.43 -2.74
C SER A 70 -13.87 6.87 -3.61
N LEU A 71 -14.28 5.62 -3.38
CA LEU A 71 -15.39 4.98 -4.12
C LEU A 71 -16.74 5.63 -3.83
N GLY A 72 -16.82 6.39 -2.79
CA GLY A 72 -17.97 7.16 -2.31
C GLY A 72 -17.71 7.58 -0.88
N HIS A 73 -18.55 8.47 -0.38
CA HIS A 73 -18.54 8.90 1.01
C HIS A 73 -19.92 8.74 1.66
N GLU A 74 -20.00 8.87 2.97
CA GLU A 74 -21.19 8.58 3.77
C GLU A 74 -22.49 9.14 3.19
N GLY A 75 -22.55 10.44 2.89
CA GLY A 75 -23.78 11.11 2.47
C GLY A 75 -24.31 10.59 1.13
N VAL A 76 -23.43 10.37 0.16
CA VAL A 76 -23.80 9.94 -1.19
C VAL A 76 -24.09 8.44 -1.23
N THR A 77 -23.21 7.62 -0.65
CA THR A 77 -23.36 6.16 -0.66
C THR A 77 -24.60 5.72 0.11
N THR A 78 -24.87 6.33 1.27
CA THR A 78 -26.04 6.01 2.09
C THR A 78 -27.34 6.37 1.38
N ALA A 79 -27.39 7.51 0.69
CA ALA A 79 -28.59 7.94 -0.03
C ALA A 79 -28.88 7.06 -1.25
N SER A 80 -27.87 6.66 -2.00
CA SER A 80 -28.02 5.85 -3.22
C SER A 80 -28.15 4.36 -2.97
N GLN A 81 -27.74 3.88 -1.77
CA GLN A 81 -27.61 2.46 -1.43
C GLN A 81 -26.60 1.70 -2.33
N HIS A 82 -25.79 2.43 -3.10
CA HIS A 82 -24.76 1.92 -4.00
C HIS A 82 -23.52 2.82 -3.95
N LEU A 83 -22.35 2.26 -4.27
CA LEU A 83 -21.14 3.05 -4.45
C LEU A 83 -21.29 3.93 -5.71
N PRO A 84 -21.07 5.25 -5.63
CA PRO A 84 -21.16 6.13 -6.80
C PRO A 84 -20.29 5.68 -7.97
N LEU A 85 -19.08 5.17 -7.68
CA LEU A 85 -18.15 4.63 -8.67
C LEU A 85 -18.46 3.18 -9.10
N ALA A 86 -19.56 2.57 -8.61
CA ALA A 86 -20.10 1.35 -9.21
C ALA A 86 -20.93 1.63 -10.49
N ASP A 87 -21.38 2.88 -10.69
CA ASP A 87 -22.11 3.29 -11.90
C ASP A 87 -21.17 3.38 -13.11
N PRO A 88 -21.44 2.65 -14.22
CA PRO A 88 -20.58 2.63 -15.40
C PRO A 88 -20.37 4.01 -16.05
N LYS A 89 -21.36 4.90 -16.01
CA LYS A 89 -21.25 6.25 -16.57
C LYS A 89 -20.27 7.09 -15.75
N THR A 90 -20.34 6.99 -14.44
CA THR A 90 -19.41 7.65 -13.52
C THR A 90 -17.99 7.12 -13.73
N GLN A 91 -17.80 5.80 -13.83
CA GLN A 91 -16.49 5.20 -14.14
C GLN A 91 -15.89 5.74 -15.44
N GLN A 92 -16.67 5.79 -16.50
CA GLN A 92 -16.24 6.33 -17.80
C GLN A 92 -15.81 7.80 -17.70
N ALA A 93 -16.52 8.61 -16.91
CA ALA A 93 -16.17 10.01 -16.70
C ALA A 93 -14.81 10.14 -16.00
N TYR A 94 -14.56 9.36 -14.94
CA TYR A 94 -13.27 9.36 -14.22
C TYR A 94 -12.12 8.87 -15.11
N LEU A 95 -12.33 7.81 -15.88
CA LEU A 95 -11.33 7.30 -16.83
C LEU A 95 -11.01 8.30 -17.94
N ALA A 96 -12.03 8.96 -18.48
CA ALA A 96 -11.86 10.01 -19.49
C ALA A 96 -11.08 11.21 -18.94
N GLU A 97 -11.39 11.64 -17.71
CA GLU A 97 -10.69 12.74 -17.06
C GLU A 97 -9.23 12.38 -16.75
N ALA A 98 -8.97 11.19 -16.23
CA ALA A 98 -7.61 10.70 -15.97
C ALA A 98 -6.77 10.64 -17.25
N LYS A 99 -7.37 10.14 -18.35
CA LYS A 99 -6.75 10.14 -19.67
C LYS A 99 -6.49 11.55 -20.19
N ARG A 100 -7.45 12.46 -20.07
CA ARG A 100 -7.32 13.87 -20.49
C ARG A 100 -6.23 14.60 -19.73
N ALA A 101 -6.16 14.38 -18.41
CA ALA A 101 -5.14 14.98 -17.56
C ALA A 101 -3.76 14.31 -17.70
N GLY A 102 -3.68 13.11 -18.26
CA GLY A 102 -2.45 12.34 -18.37
C GLY A 102 -1.90 11.95 -16.99
N ILE A 103 -2.77 11.44 -16.10
CA ILE A 103 -2.42 10.98 -14.75
C ILE A 103 -3.09 9.62 -14.47
N SER A 104 -2.52 8.80 -13.61
CA SER A 104 -3.09 7.50 -13.24
C SER A 104 -4.09 7.63 -12.10
N ILE A 105 -5.19 6.85 -12.14
CA ILE A 105 -5.91 6.48 -10.91
C ILE A 105 -5.10 5.32 -10.31
N THR A 106 -4.66 5.45 -9.06
CA THR A 106 -3.71 4.52 -8.43
C THR A 106 -4.41 3.35 -7.79
N SER A 107 -5.31 3.65 -6.90
CA SER A 107 -6.12 2.74 -6.10
C SER A 107 -7.43 3.42 -5.71
N VAL A 108 -8.31 2.68 -5.08
CA VAL A 108 -9.56 3.21 -4.55
C VAL A 108 -9.67 2.95 -3.05
N CYS A 109 -10.30 3.88 -2.33
CA CYS A 109 -10.63 3.72 -0.92
C CYS A 109 -12.12 3.44 -0.72
N LEU A 110 -12.42 2.50 0.16
CA LEU A 110 -13.79 2.14 0.52
C LEU A 110 -14.22 2.89 1.80
N GLU A 111 -14.27 4.22 1.71
CA GLU A 111 -14.55 5.17 2.81
C GLU A 111 -15.81 4.82 3.63
N ILE A 112 -16.83 4.26 2.99
CA ILE A 112 -18.08 3.90 3.67
C ILE A 112 -17.87 2.90 4.82
N LEU A 113 -16.74 2.20 4.85
CA LEU A 113 -16.38 1.30 5.96
C LEU A 113 -16.11 2.04 7.28
N HIS A 114 -15.94 3.35 7.28
CA HIS A 114 -15.97 4.17 8.49
C HIS A 114 -17.36 4.22 9.16
N ARG A 115 -18.41 3.73 8.49
CA ARG A 115 -19.79 3.62 9.00
C ARG A 115 -20.28 2.20 9.09
N ASN A 116 -19.96 1.38 8.08
CA ASN A 116 -20.33 -0.03 8.02
C ASN A 116 -19.09 -0.89 8.29
N TYR A 117 -18.76 -1.06 9.57
CA TYR A 117 -17.51 -1.68 10.01
C TYR A 117 -17.44 -3.16 9.62
N LEU A 118 -16.34 -3.56 9.00
CA LEU A 118 -16.11 -4.98 8.66
C LEU A 118 -15.97 -5.88 9.89
N LYS A 119 -15.54 -5.34 11.02
CA LYS A 119 -15.38 -6.10 12.27
C LYS A 119 -16.70 -6.47 12.96
N VAL A 120 -17.84 -5.92 12.51
CA VAL A 120 -19.14 -6.10 13.15
C VAL A 120 -19.94 -7.18 12.44
N LYS A 121 -20.02 -8.36 13.05
CA LYS A 121 -20.72 -9.53 12.50
C LYS A 121 -22.21 -9.28 12.21
N THR A 122 -22.84 -8.39 12.96
CA THR A 122 -24.28 -8.09 12.85
C THR A 122 -24.59 -7.05 11.75
N ASP A 123 -23.58 -6.43 11.16
CA ASP A 123 -23.76 -5.50 10.05
C ASP A 123 -23.26 -6.12 8.72
N PRO A 124 -24.16 -6.67 7.89
CA PRO A 124 -23.76 -7.27 6.62
C PRO A 124 -23.39 -6.25 5.55
N LEU A 125 -23.62 -4.94 5.79
CA LEU A 125 -23.36 -3.90 4.79
C LEU A 125 -21.88 -3.77 4.47
N GLY A 126 -20.99 -3.90 5.47
CA GLY A 126 -19.54 -3.85 5.22
C GLY A 126 -19.09 -4.89 4.18
N ALA A 127 -19.51 -6.14 4.33
CA ALA A 127 -19.21 -7.21 3.38
C ALA A 127 -19.81 -6.94 1.98
N ARG A 128 -21.03 -6.41 1.93
CA ARG A 128 -21.69 -6.01 0.67
C ARG A 128 -20.91 -4.93 -0.05
N TRP A 129 -20.43 -3.91 0.67
CA TRP A 129 -19.62 -2.83 0.08
C TRP A 129 -18.31 -3.34 -0.51
N VAL A 130 -17.65 -4.29 0.15
CA VAL A 130 -16.45 -4.94 -0.41
C VAL A 130 -16.79 -5.69 -1.70
N ALA A 131 -17.87 -6.46 -1.72
CA ALA A 131 -18.32 -7.19 -2.91
C ALA A 131 -18.66 -6.26 -4.09
N GLU A 132 -19.25 -5.08 -3.83
CA GLU A 132 -19.57 -4.08 -4.85
C GLU A 132 -18.33 -3.30 -5.33
N ALA A 133 -17.34 -3.10 -4.45
CA ALA A 133 -16.10 -2.40 -4.77
C ALA A 133 -15.19 -3.18 -5.74
N ILE A 134 -15.18 -4.52 -5.67
CA ILE A 134 -14.31 -5.35 -6.51
C ILE A 134 -14.55 -5.13 -8.02
N PRO A 135 -15.79 -5.26 -8.56
CA PRO A 135 -16.04 -4.97 -9.96
C PRO A 135 -15.83 -3.49 -10.32
N ALA A 136 -16.11 -2.56 -9.39
CA ALA A 136 -15.86 -1.13 -9.62
C ALA A 136 -14.37 -0.83 -9.79
N ALA A 137 -13.51 -1.34 -8.91
CA ALA A 137 -12.07 -1.21 -9.01
C ALA A 137 -11.53 -1.81 -10.32
N LYS A 138 -12.02 -2.99 -10.70
CA LYS A 138 -11.66 -3.63 -11.98
C LYS A 138 -12.04 -2.76 -13.18
N ALA A 139 -13.22 -2.17 -13.18
CA ALA A 139 -13.69 -1.31 -14.26
C ALA A 139 -12.86 -0.02 -14.39
N LEU A 140 -12.39 0.53 -13.26
CA LEU A 140 -11.46 1.66 -13.20
C LEU A 140 -10.02 1.30 -13.58
N GLY A 141 -9.71 0.01 -13.75
CA GLY A 141 -8.36 -0.44 -14.08
C GLY A 141 -7.36 -0.33 -12.93
N VAL A 142 -7.83 -0.20 -11.70
CA VAL A 142 -6.99 -0.16 -10.50
C VAL A 142 -6.88 -1.55 -9.88
N ARG A 143 -5.81 -1.77 -9.11
CA ARG A 143 -5.48 -3.07 -8.57
C ARG A 143 -5.76 -3.21 -7.07
N VAL A 144 -5.79 -2.09 -6.35
CA VAL A 144 -5.90 -2.08 -4.89
C VAL A 144 -7.18 -1.37 -4.45
N ILE A 145 -7.89 -2.01 -3.52
CA ILE A 145 -8.97 -1.40 -2.74
C ILE A 145 -8.45 -1.26 -1.31
N LEU A 146 -8.32 -0.05 -0.83
CA LEU A 146 -8.02 0.22 0.57
C LEU A 146 -9.27 -0.03 1.42
N LEU A 147 -9.13 -0.85 2.44
CA LEU A 147 -10.13 -1.14 3.47
C LEU A 147 -9.71 -0.47 4.78
N PRO A 148 -10.34 0.65 5.18
CA PRO A 148 -9.96 1.38 6.37
C PRO A 148 -10.56 0.80 7.65
N PHE A 149 -9.74 0.66 8.69
CA PHE A 149 -10.13 0.16 10.02
C PHE A 149 -9.77 1.18 11.11
N PHE A 150 -10.54 2.27 11.18
CA PHE A 150 -10.27 3.39 12.09
C PHE A 150 -11.46 3.75 12.97
N GLY A 151 -11.21 4.54 14.01
CA GLY A 151 -12.24 5.04 14.92
C GLY A 151 -13.04 3.90 15.53
N LYS A 152 -14.37 3.91 15.36
CA LYS A 152 -15.23 2.80 15.84
C LYS A 152 -15.02 1.49 15.07
N GLY A 153 -14.46 1.55 13.87
CA GLY A 153 -14.09 0.40 13.05
C GLY A 153 -12.67 -0.15 13.33
N ALA A 154 -11.89 0.49 14.22
CA ALA A 154 -10.54 0.04 14.57
C ALA A 154 -10.55 -1.38 15.15
N LEU A 155 -9.57 -2.19 14.75
CA LEU A 155 -9.41 -3.56 15.24
C LEU A 155 -8.70 -3.52 16.60
N GLU A 156 -9.30 -4.10 17.62
CA GLU A 156 -8.79 -4.04 18.98
C GLU A 156 -8.53 -5.42 19.59
N THR A 157 -9.21 -6.45 19.08
CA THR A 157 -9.12 -7.80 19.62
C THR A 157 -8.75 -8.84 18.58
N ALA A 158 -8.10 -9.91 19.04
CA ALA A 158 -7.81 -11.06 18.19
C ALA A 158 -9.06 -11.67 17.54
N ALA A 159 -10.21 -11.64 18.24
CA ALA A 159 -11.47 -12.15 17.72
C ALA A 159 -12.03 -11.31 16.56
N GLU A 160 -11.86 -9.97 16.62
CA GLU A 160 -12.23 -9.08 15.51
C GLU A 160 -11.34 -9.31 14.29
N MET A 161 -10.03 -9.45 14.51
CA MET A 161 -9.06 -9.74 13.44
C MET A 161 -9.36 -11.10 12.79
N ASP A 162 -9.66 -12.11 13.58
CA ASP A 162 -10.04 -13.43 13.08
C ASP A 162 -11.33 -13.39 12.28
N TYR A 163 -12.33 -12.64 12.75
CA TYR A 163 -13.57 -12.47 12.02
C TYR A 163 -13.37 -11.75 10.68
N VAL A 164 -12.58 -10.68 10.65
CA VAL A 164 -12.23 -9.98 9.41
C VAL A 164 -11.48 -10.91 8.45
N GLY A 165 -10.53 -11.70 8.95
CA GLY A 165 -9.84 -12.71 8.14
C GLY A 165 -10.77 -13.75 7.53
N ASP A 166 -11.76 -14.25 8.29
CA ASP A 166 -12.77 -15.19 7.79
C ASP A 166 -13.67 -14.54 6.73
N LEU A 167 -14.11 -13.29 6.96
CA LEU A 167 -14.93 -12.52 6.01
C LEU A 167 -14.17 -12.28 4.71
N LEU A 168 -12.90 -11.85 4.79
CA LEU A 168 -12.08 -11.61 3.61
C LEU A 168 -11.76 -12.89 2.85
N ARG A 169 -11.66 -14.04 3.52
CA ARG A 169 -11.55 -15.35 2.85
C ARG A 169 -12.77 -15.65 1.98
N GLU A 170 -13.97 -15.20 2.36
CA GLU A 170 -15.17 -15.35 1.53
C GLU A 170 -15.17 -14.42 0.32
N GLN A 171 -14.58 -13.22 0.43
CA GLN A 171 -14.48 -12.23 -0.65
C GLN A 171 -13.30 -12.49 -1.61
N ALA A 172 -12.25 -13.13 -1.12
CA ALA A 172 -10.99 -13.31 -1.83
C ALA A 172 -11.12 -13.99 -3.21
N PRO A 173 -11.94 -15.03 -3.42
CA PRO A 173 -12.08 -15.64 -4.76
C PRO A 173 -12.57 -14.66 -5.83
N ALA A 174 -13.44 -13.71 -5.47
CA ALA A 174 -13.90 -12.67 -6.39
C ALA A 174 -12.79 -11.65 -6.68
N ALA A 175 -12.04 -11.25 -5.65
CA ALA A 175 -10.91 -10.35 -5.77
C ALA A 175 -9.79 -10.97 -6.64
N GLU A 176 -9.38 -12.21 -6.37
CA GLU A 176 -8.38 -12.94 -7.17
C GLU A 176 -8.78 -13.05 -8.64
N LYS A 177 -10.03 -13.47 -8.93
CA LYS A 177 -10.55 -13.54 -10.29
C LYS A 177 -10.56 -12.18 -11.00
N ALA A 178 -10.75 -11.11 -10.25
CA ALA A 178 -10.74 -9.75 -10.78
C ALA A 178 -9.31 -9.19 -10.94
N GLY A 179 -8.29 -9.77 -10.28
CA GLY A 179 -6.94 -9.24 -10.16
C GLY A 179 -6.87 -8.07 -9.18
N ILE A 180 -7.76 -8.06 -8.17
CA ILE A 180 -7.87 -7.01 -7.16
C ILE A 180 -7.24 -7.46 -5.84
N ILE A 181 -6.58 -6.54 -5.16
CA ILE A 181 -6.05 -6.70 -3.81
C ILE A 181 -6.93 -5.92 -2.83
N LEU A 182 -7.28 -6.57 -1.73
CA LEU A 182 -7.96 -6.00 -0.58
C LEU A 182 -6.88 -5.57 0.42
N GLY A 183 -6.57 -4.28 0.47
CA GLY A 183 -5.50 -3.71 1.28
C GLY A 183 -6.00 -3.30 2.66
N LEU A 184 -5.43 -3.87 3.71
CA LEU A 184 -5.77 -3.57 5.11
C LEU A 184 -5.02 -2.31 5.55
N GLU A 185 -5.73 -1.24 5.87
CA GLU A 185 -5.16 -0.06 6.51
C GLU A 185 -5.79 0.15 7.89
N ASP A 186 -4.95 0.23 8.93
CA ASP A 186 -5.41 0.15 10.31
C ASP A 186 -4.42 0.77 11.32
N THR A 187 -4.59 0.42 12.59
CA THR A 187 -3.77 0.87 13.72
C THR A 187 -3.16 -0.31 14.51
N ILE A 188 -3.21 -1.51 13.96
CA ILE A 188 -2.61 -2.71 14.58
C ILE A 188 -1.18 -2.96 14.07
N SER A 189 -0.48 -3.90 14.68
CA SER A 189 0.88 -4.24 14.28
C SER A 189 0.94 -4.97 12.94
N ALA A 190 2.10 -4.93 12.28
CA ALA A 190 2.37 -5.73 11.09
C ALA A 190 2.11 -7.24 11.33
N LYS A 191 2.39 -7.74 12.54
CA LYS A 191 2.13 -9.15 12.91
C LYS A 191 0.63 -9.46 12.94
N ASP A 192 -0.17 -8.54 13.46
CA ASP A 192 -1.63 -8.70 13.51
C ASP A 192 -2.23 -8.60 12.11
N ASN A 193 -1.71 -7.74 11.25
CA ASN A 193 -2.06 -7.71 9.83
C ASN A 193 -1.79 -9.06 9.15
N VAL A 194 -0.61 -9.64 9.37
CA VAL A 194 -0.28 -10.97 8.81
C VAL A 194 -1.18 -12.06 9.39
N ARG A 195 -1.61 -11.98 10.66
CA ARG A 195 -2.64 -12.87 11.21
C ARG A 195 -3.93 -12.86 10.38
N ILE A 196 -4.42 -11.66 9.99
CA ILE A 196 -5.61 -11.53 9.14
C ILE A 196 -5.35 -12.13 7.75
N MET A 197 -4.21 -11.83 7.15
CA MET A 197 -3.82 -12.36 5.83
C MET A 197 -3.73 -13.89 5.82
N GLU A 198 -3.08 -14.49 6.82
CA GLU A 198 -2.95 -15.94 6.97
C GLU A 198 -4.32 -16.61 7.17
N ARG A 199 -5.23 -15.93 7.88
CA ARG A 199 -6.60 -16.43 8.09
C ARG A 199 -7.44 -16.30 6.83
N ALA A 200 -7.26 -15.26 6.06
CA ALA A 200 -7.90 -15.09 4.76
C ALA A 200 -7.43 -16.13 3.73
N LYS A 201 -6.22 -16.66 3.87
CA LYS A 201 -5.62 -17.69 3.00
C LYS A 201 -5.63 -17.32 1.52
N SER A 202 -5.37 -16.05 1.21
CA SER A 202 -5.43 -15.54 -0.16
C SER A 202 -4.32 -14.53 -0.42
N PRO A 203 -3.68 -14.60 -1.58
CA PRO A 203 -2.72 -13.58 -2.01
C PRO A 203 -3.39 -12.23 -2.36
N ALA A 204 -4.72 -12.18 -2.40
CA ALA A 204 -5.48 -10.96 -2.65
C ALA A 204 -5.75 -10.13 -1.38
N VAL A 205 -5.27 -10.54 -0.22
CA VAL A 205 -5.39 -9.79 1.04
C VAL A 205 -3.99 -9.42 1.52
N LEU A 206 -3.67 -8.13 1.49
CA LEU A 206 -2.35 -7.60 1.83
C LEU A 206 -2.48 -6.39 2.76
N THR A 207 -1.37 -6.00 3.38
CA THR A 207 -1.29 -4.77 4.16
C THR A 207 -1.18 -3.55 3.25
N TYR A 208 -2.03 -2.56 3.48
CA TYR A 208 -1.86 -1.20 2.99
C TYR A 208 -1.12 -0.44 4.10
N TYR A 209 0.21 -0.34 3.99
CA TYR A 209 1.05 0.05 5.13
C TYR A 209 1.11 1.57 5.30
N ASP A 210 0.70 2.08 6.44
CA ASP A 210 0.77 3.50 6.77
C ASP A 210 1.86 3.78 7.80
N VAL A 211 2.92 4.49 7.36
CA VAL A 211 4.07 4.81 8.22
C VAL A 211 3.70 5.73 9.38
N GLY A 212 2.76 6.66 9.17
CA GLY A 212 2.33 7.58 10.21
C GLY A 212 1.44 6.92 11.27
N ASN A 213 0.51 6.05 10.84
CA ASN A 213 -0.32 5.29 11.76
C ASN A 213 0.53 4.35 12.60
N SER A 214 1.44 3.59 11.99
CA SER A 214 2.35 2.69 12.70
C SER A 214 3.22 3.44 13.71
N THR A 215 3.82 4.58 13.32
CA THR A 215 4.60 5.43 14.23
C THR A 215 3.77 5.93 15.42
N ARG A 216 2.55 6.42 15.16
CA ARG A 216 1.64 6.94 16.19
C ARG A 216 1.23 5.87 17.19
N ASN A 217 1.13 4.63 16.75
CA ASN A 217 0.81 3.48 17.59
C ASN A 217 2.05 2.82 18.24
N GLY A 218 3.23 3.43 18.08
CA GLY A 218 4.46 3.02 18.76
C GLY A 218 5.18 1.83 18.12
N PHE A 219 4.85 1.50 16.87
CA PHE A 219 5.53 0.43 16.13
C PHE A 219 6.82 0.95 15.48
N ASP A 220 7.80 0.06 15.37
CA ASP A 220 9.05 0.33 14.65
C ASP A 220 8.82 0.14 13.14
N VAL A 221 8.56 1.24 12.46
CA VAL A 221 8.24 1.29 11.01
C VAL A 221 9.29 0.56 10.18
N LEU A 222 10.58 0.78 10.45
CA LEU A 222 11.65 0.18 9.65
C LEU A 222 11.71 -1.34 9.87
N SER A 223 11.57 -1.78 11.11
CA SER A 223 11.51 -3.21 11.43
C SER A 223 10.28 -3.88 10.84
N GLU A 224 9.11 -3.22 10.87
CA GLU A 224 7.87 -3.76 10.31
C GLU A 224 7.92 -3.86 8.78
N ILE A 225 8.34 -2.80 8.06
CA ILE A 225 8.48 -2.83 6.60
C ILE A 225 9.46 -3.92 6.17
N LYS A 226 10.61 -4.03 6.85
CA LYS A 226 11.60 -5.07 6.57
C LYS A 226 11.04 -6.47 6.77
N TRP A 227 10.27 -6.67 7.84
CA TRP A 227 9.69 -7.97 8.16
C TRP A 227 8.53 -8.35 7.24
N LEU A 228 7.69 -7.40 6.83
CA LEU A 228 6.63 -7.62 5.85
C LEU A 228 7.22 -7.99 4.49
N GLY A 229 8.27 -7.30 4.07
CA GLY A 229 8.82 -7.43 2.73
C GLY A 229 7.83 -6.98 1.65
N VAL A 230 8.23 -7.05 0.39
CA VAL A 230 7.39 -6.59 -0.74
C VAL A 230 6.14 -7.45 -0.95
N ASP A 231 6.19 -8.73 -0.59
CA ASP A 231 5.10 -9.68 -0.87
C ASP A 231 3.86 -9.46 0.01
N ARG A 232 3.99 -8.68 1.10
CA ARG A 232 2.90 -8.44 2.06
C ARG A 232 2.40 -6.99 2.06
N ILE A 233 3.01 -6.10 1.28
CA ILE A 233 2.64 -4.68 1.18
C ILE A 233 2.07 -4.42 -0.22
N CYS A 234 0.80 -3.97 -0.31
CA CYS A 234 0.20 -3.61 -1.59
C CYS A 234 0.48 -2.15 -1.98
N GLU A 235 0.29 -1.21 -1.07
CA GLU A 235 0.61 0.21 -1.21
C GLU A 235 1.05 0.78 0.14
N VAL A 236 1.56 2.01 0.13
CA VAL A 236 2.05 2.69 1.34
C VAL A 236 1.43 4.07 1.44
N HIS A 237 0.96 4.45 2.63
CA HIS A 237 0.71 5.85 2.99
C HIS A 237 1.93 6.46 3.66
N LEU A 238 2.33 7.63 3.17
CA LEU A 238 3.39 8.45 3.74
C LEU A 238 2.76 9.70 4.35
N LYS A 239 2.82 9.80 5.67
CA LYS A 239 2.34 10.96 6.43
C LYS A 239 3.15 11.16 7.71
N ASP A 240 3.18 12.40 8.19
CA ASP A 240 3.86 12.81 9.43
C ASP A 240 2.94 13.72 10.27
N ASN A 241 1.62 13.49 10.12
CA ASN A 241 0.58 14.34 10.70
C ASN A 241 0.74 14.52 12.23
N PRO A 242 0.57 15.75 12.76
CA PRO A 242 0.05 16.96 12.09
C PRO A 242 1.11 17.81 11.38
N HIS A 243 2.34 17.34 11.23
CA HIS A 243 3.46 18.06 10.65
C HIS A 243 3.52 17.91 9.12
N TYR A 244 4.32 18.74 8.46
CA TYR A 244 4.80 18.42 7.11
C TYR A 244 5.72 17.21 7.15
N LEU A 245 5.85 16.52 6.04
CA LEU A 245 6.77 15.38 5.93
C LEU A 245 8.19 15.77 6.36
N GLY A 246 8.75 15.02 7.31
CA GLY A 246 10.10 15.22 7.83
C GLY A 246 10.23 16.29 8.91
N GLU A 247 9.14 16.90 9.36
CA GLU A 247 9.14 17.80 10.52
C GLU A 247 8.68 17.11 11.81
N GLY A 248 8.17 15.89 11.71
CA GLY A 248 7.87 15.01 12.85
C GLY A 248 9.05 14.12 13.21
N THR A 249 8.76 12.88 13.55
CA THR A 249 9.76 11.92 14.06
C THR A 249 10.18 10.85 13.05
N ILE A 250 9.55 10.79 11.87
CA ILE A 250 9.76 9.74 10.88
C ILE A 250 10.97 10.07 9.99
N ASP A 251 11.94 9.16 9.95
CA ASP A 251 13.06 9.23 8.97
C ASP A 251 12.61 8.74 7.60
N PHE A 252 12.06 9.63 6.79
CA PHE A 252 11.63 9.32 5.43
C PHE A 252 12.78 8.92 4.51
N GLY A 253 14.01 9.34 4.79
CA GLY A 253 15.18 8.89 4.04
C GLY A 253 15.43 7.40 4.26
N ALA A 254 15.33 6.93 5.52
CA ALA A 254 15.42 5.51 5.86
C ALA A 254 14.24 4.72 5.30
N VAL A 255 13.00 5.25 5.39
CA VAL A 255 11.80 4.61 4.83
C VAL A 255 11.93 4.40 3.32
N VAL A 256 12.29 5.45 2.56
CA VAL A 256 12.46 5.38 1.10
C VAL A 256 13.55 4.38 0.72
N ARG A 257 14.67 4.40 1.43
CA ARG A 257 15.77 3.44 1.20
C ARG A 257 15.31 2.01 1.43
N LEU A 258 14.62 1.76 2.52
CA LEU A 258 14.14 0.42 2.87
C LEU A 258 13.09 -0.09 1.88
N LEU A 259 12.15 0.76 1.44
CA LEU A 259 11.19 0.41 0.38
C LEU A 259 11.91 0.03 -0.92
N ALA A 260 12.98 0.74 -1.28
CA ALA A 260 13.81 0.38 -2.43
C ALA A 260 14.54 -0.97 -2.21
N GLU A 261 15.12 -1.19 -1.03
CA GLU A 261 15.84 -2.42 -0.66
C GLU A 261 14.97 -3.66 -0.72
N ILE A 262 13.70 -3.59 -0.25
CA ILE A 262 12.76 -4.70 -0.36
C ILE A 262 12.18 -4.87 -1.77
N GLY A 263 12.50 -3.96 -2.70
CA GLY A 263 12.02 -3.99 -4.08
C GLY A 263 10.59 -3.49 -4.27
N PHE A 264 10.09 -2.65 -3.36
CA PHE A 264 8.74 -2.08 -3.49
C PHE A 264 8.62 -1.24 -4.78
N HIS A 265 7.55 -1.46 -5.54
CA HIS A 265 7.41 -0.91 -6.90
C HIS A 265 5.98 -0.46 -7.24
N ASP A 266 5.10 -0.45 -6.26
CA ASP A 266 3.71 0.01 -6.39
C ASP A 266 3.58 1.50 -6.04
N TRP A 267 2.51 1.95 -5.42
CA TRP A 267 2.25 3.35 -5.14
C TRP A 267 2.55 3.71 -3.68
N ALA A 268 3.17 4.87 -3.48
CA ALA A 268 3.27 5.54 -2.20
C ALA A 268 2.40 6.81 -2.25
N GLN A 269 1.32 6.85 -1.46
CA GLN A 269 0.39 7.97 -1.44
C GLN A 269 0.79 8.96 -0.35
N LEU A 270 0.79 10.26 -0.64
CA LEU A 270 1.01 11.30 0.36
C LEU A 270 -0.31 11.62 1.08
N GLU A 271 -0.58 10.92 2.18
CA GLU A 271 -1.75 11.14 3.02
C GLU A 271 -1.45 12.21 4.09
N CYS A 272 -1.07 13.39 3.64
CA CYS A 272 -0.61 14.47 4.50
C CYS A 272 -1.73 15.46 4.83
N ASP A 273 -1.71 15.97 6.07
CA ASP A 273 -2.48 17.16 6.43
C ASP A 273 -1.98 18.39 5.69
N ALA A 274 -2.77 19.45 5.73
CA ALA A 274 -2.39 20.77 5.24
C ALA A 274 -2.26 21.75 6.42
N PRO A 275 -1.11 21.79 7.10
CA PRO A 275 -0.91 22.57 8.31
C PRO A 275 -1.16 24.08 8.12
N SER A 276 -0.86 24.65 6.95
CA SER A 276 -1.14 26.04 6.64
C SER A 276 -2.59 26.29 6.17
N LYS A 277 -3.38 25.22 5.98
CA LYS A 277 -4.72 25.22 5.37
C LYS A 277 -4.74 25.62 3.89
N ASN A 278 -3.59 25.78 3.28
CA ASN A 278 -3.44 25.97 1.83
C ASN A 278 -3.06 24.63 1.19
N ILE A 279 -4.05 23.91 0.71
CA ILE A 279 -3.90 22.55 0.17
C ILE A 279 -2.83 22.50 -0.94
N GLU A 280 -2.90 23.43 -1.89
CA GLU A 280 -1.96 23.43 -3.03
C GLU A 280 -0.51 23.67 -2.59
N ALA A 281 -0.29 24.64 -1.72
CA ALA A 281 1.04 24.95 -1.21
C ALA A 281 1.60 23.79 -0.37
N ASP A 282 0.78 23.25 0.54
CA ASP A 282 1.20 22.23 1.48
C ASP A 282 1.47 20.89 0.79
N MET A 283 0.63 20.48 -0.17
CA MET A 283 0.85 19.27 -0.94
C MET A 283 2.07 19.41 -1.87
N THR A 284 2.27 20.59 -2.49
CA THR A 284 3.48 20.85 -3.30
C THR A 284 4.74 20.74 -2.44
N ARG A 285 4.73 21.28 -1.21
CA ARG A 285 5.85 21.18 -0.26
C ARG A 285 6.16 19.73 0.10
N ASN A 286 5.14 18.96 0.49
CA ASN A 286 5.30 17.55 0.87
C ASN A 286 5.79 16.70 -0.31
N LEU A 287 5.27 16.95 -1.52
CA LEU A 287 5.72 16.26 -2.74
C LEU A 287 7.17 16.56 -3.07
N ALA A 288 7.59 17.83 -2.97
CA ALA A 288 8.98 18.23 -3.18
C ALA A 288 9.92 17.55 -2.18
N PHE A 289 9.53 17.49 -0.91
CA PHE A 289 10.31 16.82 0.14
C PHE A 289 10.52 15.34 -0.17
N ILE A 290 9.46 14.58 -0.44
CA ILE A 290 9.60 13.13 -0.68
C ILE A 290 10.36 12.84 -1.98
N ARG A 291 10.19 13.65 -3.04
CA ARG A 291 10.96 13.51 -4.27
C ARG A 291 12.44 13.79 -4.05
N GLY A 292 12.79 14.73 -3.17
CA GLY A 292 14.17 14.93 -2.72
C GLY A 292 14.75 13.66 -2.09
N LYS A 293 14.01 13.02 -1.17
CA LYS A 293 14.45 11.75 -0.55
C LYS A 293 14.60 10.61 -1.56
N ILE A 294 13.69 10.51 -2.52
CA ILE A 294 13.78 9.54 -3.63
C ILE A 294 15.02 9.80 -4.48
N HIS A 295 15.30 11.06 -4.80
CA HIS A 295 16.50 11.44 -5.54
C HIS A 295 17.77 11.06 -4.78
N ASP A 296 17.88 11.44 -3.50
CA ASP A 296 19.06 11.16 -2.65
C ASP A 296 19.36 9.65 -2.59
N VAL A 297 18.33 8.82 -2.38
CA VAL A 297 18.49 7.35 -2.36
C VAL A 297 18.88 6.78 -3.72
N SER A 298 18.44 7.39 -4.82
CA SER A 298 18.75 6.92 -6.17
C SER A 298 20.17 7.29 -6.63
N GLN A 299 20.84 8.26 -5.98
CA GLN A 299 22.21 8.69 -6.31
C GLN A 299 23.28 8.04 -5.43
N GLY A 300 22.94 7.52 -4.24
CA GLY A 300 23.85 6.85 -3.30
C GLY A 300 23.95 5.36 -3.57
#